data_97b08d3f6cde468d4946869a6b5c4ef3
#
_entry.id   97b08d3f6cde468d4946869a6b5c4ef3
#
_cell.length_a   1.000
_cell.length_b   1.000
_cell.length_c   1.000
_cell.angle_alpha   90.00
_cell.angle_beta   90.00
_cell.angle_gamma   90.00
#
_symmetry.space_group_name_H-M   'P 1'
#
loop_
_entity.id
_entity.type
_entity.pdbx_description
1 polymer ?
#
loop_
_entity_poly.entity_id
_entity_poly.type
_entity_poly.pdbx_seq_one_letter_code
_entity_poly.pdbx_strand_id
1 'polypeptide(L)'
;MENSYRRINGSVLIFLLLLLILLFISNNNTSSQEYSPIMDAEISVNKETRESFASPIPALSISKMRQFTGGRHLFRRSWTPAPSSVKSLDGLGPVFNRVSCSGCHVKDGRGRPPKDGVKFRSMVIKLSLNKDNSILPDPNYGFQLNDKSILGVPYEGKAKIQFSHKTVYFSDKSKAELAIPSYTFHSLSFGPFNPETKYSGRVAPAVFGLGLIEAIKEEDIIKNEDTLDIDNDNITGRANYIMDVPSKKTVLGRFGWKGTRG
;
A
#
# COMPACT_ATOMS: atom_id res chain seq x y z
N MET A 1 72.67 -20.37 -16.21
CA MET A 1 71.19 -20.47 -16.48
C MET A 1 70.65 -19.08 -16.61
N GLU A 2 70.58 -18.54 -17.81
CA GLU A 2 70.11 -17.18 -18.09
C GLU A 2 68.56 -17.18 -18.14
N ASN A 3 67.95 -16.40 -17.31
CA ASN A 3 66.50 -16.15 -17.30
C ASN A 3 66.14 -15.06 -18.35
N SER A 4 65.74 -15.53 -19.54
CA SER A 4 65.18 -14.62 -20.57
C SER A 4 63.77 -14.19 -20.25
N TYR A 5 63.61 -13.08 -19.57
CA TYR A 5 62.29 -12.39 -19.47
C TYR A 5 61.99 -11.71 -20.81
N ARG A 6 61.05 -12.29 -21.58
CA ARG A 6 60.47 -11.62 -22.76
C ARG A 6 59.68 -10.40 -22.28
N ARG A 7 60.17 -9.22 -22.59
CA ARG A 7 59.39 -7.98 -22.42
C ARG A 7 58.16 -8.01 -23.34
N ILE A 8 57.00 -8.02 -22.76
CA ILE A 8 55.74 -7.89 -23.49
C ILE A 8 55.72 -6.49 -24.12
N ASN A 9 55.52 -6.43 -25.43
CA ASN A 9 55.54 -5.19 -26.20
C ASN A 9 54.38 -4.29 -25.74
N GLY A 10 54.63 -3.03 -25.39
CA GLY A 10 53.63 -2.11 -24.84
C GLY A 10 52.37 -2.01 -25.69
N SER A 11 52.49 -2.16 -27.00
CA SER A 11 51.36 -2.21 -27.93
C SER A 11 50.44 -3.40 -27.71
N VAL A 12 50.94 -4.56 -27.29
CA VAL A 12 50.15 -5.78 -26.99
C VAL A 12 49.37 -5.55 -25.67
N LEU A 13 50.01 -4.90 -24.71
CA LEU A 13 49.35 -4.59 -23.41
C LEU A 13 48.20 -3.63 -23.58
N ILE A 14 48.39 -2.59 -24.40
CA ILE A 14 47.31 -1.60 -24.71
C ILE A 14 46.18 -2.29 -25.48
N PHE A 15 46.47 -3.19 -26.42
CA PHE A 15 45.46 -3.90 -27.17
C PHE A 15 44.62 -4.84 -26.26
N LEU A 16 45.28 -5.55 -25.31
CA LEU A 16 44.59 -6.37 -24.31
C LEU A 16 43.74 -5.55 -23.35
N LEU A 17 44.20 -4.37 -22.96
CA LEU A 17 43.42 -3.46 -22.11
C LEU A 17 42.18 -2.92 -22.83
N LEU A 18 42.29 -2.54 -24.09
CA LEU A 18 41.16 -2.12 -24.93
C LEU A 18 40.16 -3.26 -25.18
N LEU A 19 40.66 -4.48 -25.36
CA LEU A 19 39.79 -5.66 -25.51
C LEU A 19 39.03 -5.97 -24.21
N LEU A 20 39.67 -5.84 -23.05
CA LEU A 20 39.02 -5.98 -21.73
C LEU A 20 37.98 -4.89 -21.50
N ILE A 21 38.26 -3.65 -21.88
CA ILE A 21 37.29 -2.55 -21.78
C ILE A 21 36.09 -2.80 -22.70
N LEU A 22 36.29 -3.26 -23.92
CA LEU A 22 35.24 -3.64 -24.85
C LEU A 22 34.38 -4.82 -24.34
N LEU A 23 35.01 -5.82 -23.72
CA LEU A 23 34.29 -6.93 -23.07
C LEU A 23 33.48 -6.46 -21.83
N PHE A 24 34.00 -5.51 -21.06
CA PHE A 24 33.29 -4.92 -19.93
C PHE A 24 32.10 -4.07 -20.37
N ILE A 25 32.22 -3.30 -21.45
CA ILE A 25 31.12 -2.51 -22.04
C ILE A 25 30.05 -3.41 -22.65
N SER A 26 30.45 -4.54 -23.26
CA SER A 26 29.54 -5.53 -23.84
C SER A 26 28.69 -6.28 -22.79
N ASN A 27 29.23 -6.47 -21.58
CA ASN A 27 28.49 -7.15 -20.49
C ASN A 27 27.56 -6.24 -19.67
N ASN A 28 27.65 -4.92 -19.86
CA ASN A 28 26.75 -3.96 -19.21
C ASN A 28 25.54 -3.60 -20.06
N ASN A 29 25.19 -4.38 -21.08
CA ASN A 29 23.83 -4.36 -21.61
C ASN A 29 22.89 -4.94 -20.55
N THR A 30 22.53 -4.12 -19.56
CA THR A 30 21.28 -4.30 -18.83
C THR A 30 20.21 -4.44 -19.90
N SER A 31 19.63 -5.62 -20.01
CA SER A 31 18.41 -5.83 -20.77
C SER A 31 17.34 -4.93 -20.13
N SER A 32 17.22 -3.73 -20.64
CA SER A 32 15.97 -2.99 -20.52
C SER A 32 14.94 -3.93 -21.14
N GLN A 33 14.12 -4.57 -20.29
CA GLN A 33 12.98 -5.32 -20.77
C GLN A 33 12.22 -4.34 -21.65
N GLU A 34 12.21 -4.62 -22.94
CA GLU A 34 11.49 -3.84 -23.93
C GLU A 34 10.02 -3.92 -23.52
N TYR A 35 9.49 -2.81 -23.01
CA TYR A 35 8.12 -2.67 -22.59
C TYR A 35 7.24 -2.92 -23.82
N SER A 36 6.56 -4.05 -23.84
CA SER A 36 5.69 -4.41 -24.96
C SER A 36 4.36 -3.65 -24.86
N PRO A 37 4.07 -2.71 -25.77
CA PRO A 37 2.80 -1.98 -25.79
C PRO A 37 1.56 -2.89 -25.94
N ILE A 38 1.76 -4.11 -26.40
CA ILE A 38 0.70 -5.11 -26.62
C ILE A 38 0.12 -5.61 -25.29
N MET A 39 0.97 -5.80 -24.24
CA MET A 39 0.50 -6.18 -22.92
C MET A 39 -0.37 -5.10 -22.27
N ASP A 40 -0.12 -3.84 -22.58
CA ASP A 40 -0.90 -2.72 -22.05
C ASP A 40 -2.33 -2.69 -22.60
N ALA A 41 -2.52 -3.02 -23.88
CA ALA A 41 -3.83 -3.03 -24.52
C ALA A 41 -4.76 -4.16 -24.02
N GLU A 42 -4.19 -5.29 -23.58
CA GLU A 42 -4.97 -6.44 -23.09
C GLU A 42 -5.42 -6.31 -21.65
N ILE A 43 -4.65 -5.60 -20.81
CA ILE A 43 -4.93 -5.45 -19.37
C ILE A 43 -5.37 -4.05 -18.98
N SER A 44 -5.17 -3.06 -19.84
CA SER A 44 -5.46 -1.66 -19.56
C SER A 44 -6.82 -1.26 -20.12
N VAL A 45 -7.57 -0.50 -19.34
CA VAL A 45 -8.85 0.10 -19.77
C VAL A 45 -8.63 1.59 -19.94
N ASN A 46 -8.48 2.04 -21.17
CA ASN A 46 -8.39 3.47 -21.49
C ASN A 46 -9.79 4.11 -21.49
N LYS A 47 -10.30 4.39 -20.29
CA LYS A 47 -11.58 5.09 -20.09
C LYS A 47 -11.36 6.27 -19.17
N GLU A 48 -11.33 7.46 -19.71
CA GLU A 48 -11.27 8.72 -18.95
C GLU A 48 -12.63 9.10 -18.34
N THR A 49 -13.24 8.18 -17.60
CA THR A 49 -14.51 8.40 -16.96
C THR A 49 -14.39 8.35 -15.44
N ARG A 50 -15.38 8.87 -14.75
CA ARG A 50 -15.47 8.79 -13.29
C ARG A 50 -15.55 7.35 -12.75
N GLU A 51 -15.81 6.36 -13.61
CA GLU A 51 -15.95 4.94 -13.29
C GLU A 51 -14.77 4.09 -13.83
N SER A 52 -13.67 4.73 -14.25
CA SER A 52 -12.52 4.03 -14.85
C SER A 52 -11.98 2.90 -13.99
N PHE A 53 -11.81 3.15 -12.69
CA PHE A 53 -11.30 2.14 -11.74
C PHE A 53 -12.31 1.03 -11.42
N ALA A 54 -13.55 1.18 -11.83
CA ALA A 54 -14.61 0.20 -11.68
C ALA A 54 -14.72 -0.75 -12.89
N SER A 55 -13.90 -0.54 -13.90
CA SER A 55 -13.92 -1.36 -15.12
C SER A 55 -13.06 -2.63 -14.92
N PRO A 56 -13.57 -3.80 -15.33
CA PRO A 56 -12.77 -5.02 -15.32
C PRO A 56 -11.71 -4.98 -16.44
N ILE A 57 -10.73 -5.86 -16.35
CA ILE A 57 -9.78 -6.11 -17.45
C ILE A 57 -10.58 -6.57 -18.68
N PRO A 58 -10.29 -6.02 -19.89
CA PRO A 58 -11.10 -6.29 -21.08
C PRO A 58 -11.19 -7.77 -21.47
N ALA A 59 -10.11 -8.52 -21.36
CA ALA A 59 -9.98 -9.90 -21.79
C ALA A 59 -10.47 -10.96 -20.79
N LEU A 60 -11.33 -10.59 -19.82
CA LEU A 60 -11.86 -11.57 -18.87
C LEU A 60 -12.82 -12.56 -19.52
N SER A 61 -12.63 -13.84 -19.22
CA SER A 61 -13.63 -14.86 -19.55
C SER A 61 -14.96 -14.59 -18.84
N ILE A 62 -16.07 -15.15 -19.35
CA ILE A 62 -17.41 -15.01 -18.75
C ILE A 62 -17.40 -15.42 -17.27
N SER A 63 -16.70 -16.49 -16.92
CA SER A 63 -16.59 -16.96 -15.54
C SER A 63 -15.89 -15.92 -14.65
N LYS A 64 -14.76 -15.37 -15.11
CA LYS A 64 -14.01 -14.34 -14.37
C LYS A 64 -14.78 -13.03 -14.29
N MET A 65 -15.54 -12.67 -15.33
CA MET A 65 -16.43 -11.52 -15.30
C MET A 65 -17.52 -11.66 -14.23
N ARG A 66 -18.10 -12.85 -14.06
CA ARG A 66 -19.08 -13.13 -13.00
C ARG A 66 -18.43 -13.00 -11.60
N GLN A 67 -17.22 -13.51 -11.43
CA GLN A 67 -16.47 -13.37 -10.17
C GLN A 67 -16.19 -11.90 -9.85
N PHE A 68 -15.72 -11.12 -10.83
CA PHE A 68 -15.50 -9.68 -10.69
C PHE A 68 -16.80 -8.95 -10.26
N THR A 69 -17.90 -9.20 -10.95
CA THR A 69 -19.19 -8.55 -10.66
C THR A 69 -19.70 -8.92 -9.27
N GLY A 70 -19.58 -10.20 -8.90
CA GLY A 70 -19.95 -10.68 -7.56
C GLY A 70 -19.09 -10.04 -6.46
N GLY A 71 -17.79 -10.01 -6.63
CA GLY A 71 -16.86 -9.37 -5.70
C GLY A 71 -17.10 -7.87 -5.56
N ARG A 72 -17.34 -7.19 -6.68
CA ARG A 72 -17.69 -5.76 -6.69
C ARG A 72 -19.02 -5.49 -5.99
N HIS A 73 -19.99 -6.38 -6.14
CA HIS A 73 -21.26 -6.29 -5.42
C HIS A 73 -21.04 -6.38 -3.90
N LEU A 74 -20.24 -7.34 -3.41
CA LEU A 74 -19.87 -7.46 -2.00
C LEU A 74 -19.14 -6.21 -1.49
N PHE A 75 -18.20 -5.67 -2.26
CA PHE A 75 -17.44 -4.47 -1.90
C PHE A 75 -18.32 -3.22 -1.74
N ARG A 76 -19.38 -3.11 -2.52
CA ARG A 76 -20.31 -1.97 -2.50
C ARG A 76 -21.49 -2.17 -1.56
N ARG A 77 -21.76 -3.39 -1.13
CA ARG A 77 -22.88 -3.74 -0.25
C ARG A 77 -22.77 -3.00 1.08
N SER A 78 -23.89 -2.51 1.58
CA SER A 78 -24.00 -2.01 2.95
C SER A 78 -24.28 -3.17 3.90
N TRP A 79 -23.42 -3.33 4.89
CA TRP A 79 -23.58 -4.28 5.97
C TRP A 79 -24.55 -3.74 7.01
N THR A 80 -25.29 -4.63 7.64
CA THR A 80 -26.30 -4.32 8.66
C THR A 80 -25.93 -4.97 9.99
N PRO A 81 -26.40 -4.40 11.13
CA PRO A 81 -26.27 -5.06 12.42
C PRO A 81 -27.02 -6.41 12.43
N ALA A 82 -26.44 -7.40 13.06
CA ALA A 82 -27.10 -8.68 13.31
C ALA A 82 -28.03 -8.57 14.55
N PRO A 83 -29.21 -9.27 14.57
CA PRO A 83 -29.77 -10.02 13.44
C PRO A 83 -30.56 -9.10 12.49
N SER A 84 -30.36 -9.25 11.19
CA SER A 84 -31.16 -8.56 10.19
C SER A 84 -32.14 -9.52 9.51
N SER A 85 -33.21 -8.98 8.90
CA SER A 85 -34.16 -9.74 8.10
C SER A 85 -33.50 -10.44 6.90
N VAL A 86 -32.37 -9.91 6.44
CA VAL A 86 -31.56 -10.50 5.37
C VAL A 86 -30.23 -10.95 5.96
N LYS A 87 -30.14 -12.20 6.41
CA LYS A 87 -28.96 -12.79 7.06
C LYS A 87 -27.65 -12.60 6.29
N SER A 88 -27.70 -12.60 4.95
CA SER A 88 -26.53 -12.38 4.12
C SER A 88 -25.97 -10.95 4.19
N LEU A 89 -26.65 -10.03 4.84
CA LEU A 89 -26.20 -8.66 5.08
C LEU A 89 -25.65 -8.45 6.50
N ASP A 90 -25.81 -9.42 7.39
CA ASP A 90 -25.26 -9.38 8.73
C ASP A 90 -23.73 -9.30 8.67
N GLY A 91 -23.14 -8.53 9.56
CA GLY A 91 -21.69 -8.41 9.65
C GLY A 91 -21.18 -7.04 10.04
N LEU A 92 -22.08 -6.05 10.19
CA LEU A 92 -21.70 -4.77 10.76
C LEU A 92 -21.45 -4.95 12.26
N GLY A 93 -20.22 -4.66 12.68
CA GLY A 93 -19.84 -4.71 14.10
C GLY A 93 -20.51 -3.60 14.93
N PRO A 94 -20.40 -3.67 16.29
CA PRO A 94 -21.02 -2.72 17.19
C PRO A 94 -20.51 -1.30 16.98
N VAL A 95 -19.24 -1.13 16.61
CA VAL A 95 -18.63 0.16 16.26
C VAL A 95 -18.00 0.08 14.87
N PHE A 96 -18.05 1.14 14.11
CA PHE A 96 -17.58 1.17 12.73
C PHE A 96 -17.35 2.61 12.24
N ASN A 97 -16.66 2.77 11.11
CA ASN A 97 -16.53 4.05 10.42
C ASN A 97 -17.49 4.16 9.22
N ARG A 98 -17.63 3.08 8.44
CA ARG A 98 -18.51 3.03 7.26
C ARG A 98 -19.16 1.66 7.16
N VAL A 99 -20.35 1.64 6.59
CA VAL A 99 -21.15 0.43 6.42
C VAL A 99 -20.72 -0.43 5.23
N SER A 100 -19.84 0.07 4.36
CA SER A 100 -19.34 -0.64 3.18
C SER A 100 -17.91 -0.25 2.88
N CYS A 101 -17.19 -1.11 2.14
CA CYS A 101 -15.84 -0.82 1.66
C CYS A 101 -15.83 0.41 0.74
N SER A 102 -16.80 0.50 -0.18
CA SER A 102 -16.96 1.62 -1.11
C SER A 102 -17.31 2.94 -0.42
N GLY A 103 -17.72 2.91 0.85
CA GLY A 103 -17.94 4.10 1.67
C GLY A 103 -16.67 4.92 1.93
N CYS A 104 -15.50 4.23 1.93
CA CYS A 104 -14.17 4.86 2.00
C CYS A 104 -13.46 4.84 0.65
N HIS A 105 -13.54 3.74 -0.09
CA HIS A 105 -12.93 3.53 -1.41
C HIS A 105 -13.91 3.92 -2.52
N VAL A 106 -14.18 5.22 -2.62
CA VAL A 106 -15.24 5.74 -3.51
C VAL A 106 -14.91 5.40 -4.96
N LYS A 107 -15.87 4.78 -5.66
CA LYS A 107 -15.76 4.35 -7.08
C LYS A 107 -14.59 3.40 -7.33
N ASP A 108 -14.37 2.50 -6.37
CA ASP A 108 -13.31 1.51 -6.40
C ASP A 108 -11.87 2.11 -6.45
N GLY A 109 -11.77 3.43 -6.27
CA GLY A 109 -10.54 4.20 -6.24
C GLY A 109 -10.02 4.45 -4.83
N ARG A 110 -9.18 5.47 -4.72
CA ARG A 110 -8.65 5.95 -3.44
C ARG A 110 -9.56 7.02 -2.82
N GLY A 111 -9.49 7.12 -1.50
CA GLY A 111 -10.12 8.20 -0.77
C GLY A 111 -9.45 9.56 -0.98
N ARG A 112 -10.02 10.57 -0.36
CA ARG A 112 -9.46 11.92 -0.30
C ARG A 112 -9.40 12.37 1.15
N PRO A 113 -8.37 13.15 1.56
CA PRO A 113 -8.36 13.79 2.86
C PRO A 113 -9.56 14.74 2.97
N PRO A 114 -10.12 14.94 4.16
CA PRO A 114 -11.14 15.94 4.37
C PRO A 114 -10.55 17.34 4.21
N LYS A 115 -11.39 18.32 3.94
CA LYS A 115 -11.05 19.74 4.11
C LYS A 115 -11.14 20.10 5.60
N ASP A 116 -10.58 21.25 5.98
CA ASP A 116 -10.65 21.77 7.34
C ASP A 116 -12.06 21.77 7.89
N GLY A 117 -12.24 21.24 9.10
CA GLY A 117 -13.51 21.17 9.79
C GLY A 117 -14.55 20.22 9.19
N VAL A 118 -14.27 19.56 8.07
CA VAL A 118 -15.19 18.63 7.42
C VAL A 118 -15.06 17.23 8.01
N LYS A 119 -16.21 16.56 8.19
CA LYS A 119 -16.25 15.16 8.67
C LYS A 119 -15.48 14.24 7.74
N PHE A 120 -14.78 13.27 8.32
CA PHE A 120 -14.08 12.23 7.58
C PHE A 120 -15.07 11.37 6.78
N ARG A 121 -14.79 11.15 5.51
CA ARG A 121 -15.54 10.23 4.64
C ARG A 121 -14.72 9.02 4.24
N SER A 122 -13.54 9.23 3.76
CA SER A 122 -12.64 8.20 3.24
C SER A 122 -11.26 8.23 3.93
N MET A 123 -11.27 8.61 5.19
CA MET A 123 -10.11 8.59 6.08
C MET A 123 -10.51 7.98 7.43
N VAL A 124 -9.60 7.27 8.05
CA VAL A 124 -9.74 6.73 9.40
C VAL A 124 -8.55 7.16 10.26
N ILE A 125 -8.73 7.18 11.56
CA ILE A 125 -7.64 7.39 12.51
C ILE A 125 -7.15 6.02 12.97
N LYS A 126 -5.89 5.71 12.67
CA LYS A 126 -5.20 4.56 13.22
C LYS A 126 -4.54 4.92 14.53
N LEU A 127 -4.59 3.99 15.47
CA LEU A 127 -4.02 4.11 16.80
C LEU A 127 -2.97 3.01 17.01
N SER A 128 -1.94 3.30 17.77
CA SER A 128 -0.93 2.32 18.14
C SER A 128 -0.13 2.75 19.34
N LEU A 129 0.30 1.78 20.15
CA LEU A 129 1.34 1.92 21.15
C LEU A 129 2.59 1.22 20.64
N ASN A 130 3.74 1.85 20.75
CA ASN A 130 5.03 1.23 20.47
C ASN A 130 5.67 0.81 21.80
N LYS A 131 5.73 -0.50 22.03
CA LYS A 131 6.33 -1.06 23.22
C LYS A 131 7.21 -2.25 22.84
N ASP A 132 8.45 -2.26 23.28
CA ASP A 132 9.40 -3.36 23.10
C ASP A 132 9.51 -3.83 21.63
N ASN A 133 9.65 -2.88 20.69
CA ASN A 133 9.64 -3.11 19.25
C ASN A 133 8.34 -3.74 18.69
N SER A 134 7.29 -3.80 19.51
CA SER A 134 5.98 -4.32 19.10
C SER A 134 4.97 -3.19 18.96
N ILE A 135 4.07 -3.35 17.98
CA ILE A 135 2.94 -2.43 17.77
C ILE A 135 1.73 -3.03 18.47
N LEU A 136 1.28 -2.40 19.55
CA LEU A 136 0.15 -2.81 20.35
C LEU A 136 -1.06 -1.90 20.10
N PRO A 137 -2.29 -2.39 20.35
CA PRO A 137 -3.49 -1.56 20.29
C PRO A 137 -3.56 -0.58 21.48
N ASP A 138 -4.29 0.53 21.30
CA ASP A 138 -4.74 1.33 22.44
C ASP A 138 -5.68 0.48 23.30
N PRO A 139 -5.53 0.48 24.64
CA PRO A 139 -6.33 -0.36 25.54
C PRO A 139 -7.85 -0.13 25.44
N ASN A 140 -8.27 1.09 25.17
CA ASN A 140 -9.69 1.47 25.14
C ASN A 140 -10.28 1.43 23.72
N TYR A 141 -9.46 1.62 22.68
CA TYR A 141 -9.93 1.90 21.32
C TYR A 141 -9.32 0.98 20.26
N GLY A 142 -8.45 0.05 20.63
CA GLY A 142 -7.81 -0.86 19.68
C GLY A 142 -6.88 -0.17 18.70
N PHE A 143 -6.83 -0.65 17.47
CA PHE A 143 -5.95 -0.12 16.42
C PHE A 143 -6.58 0.99 15.57
N GLN A 144 -7.84 1.34 15.81
CA GLN A 144 -8.56 2.30 14.99
C GLN A 144 -9.72 2.91 15.73
N LEU A 145 -9.83 4.24 15.71
CA LEU A 145 -10.97 4.95 16.27
C LEU A 145 -12.19 4.83 15.35
N ASN A 146 -13.32 4.38 15.87
CA ASN A 146 -14.58 4.25 15.16
C ASN A 146 -15.56 5.39 15.53
N ASP A 147 -15.99 6.14 14.51
CA ASP A 147 -16.81 7.35 14.69
C ASP A 147 -18.32 7.11 14.68
N LYS A 148 -18.73 5.84 14.53
CA LYS A 148 -20.11 5.39 14.48
C LYS A 148 -20.32 4.09 15.23
N SER A 149 -21.57 3.82 15.57
CA SER A 149 -22.00 2.59 16.23
C SER A 149 -23.40 2.17 15.76
N ILE A 150 -23.78 0.96 16.10
CA ILE A 150 -25.15 0.47 15.98
C ILE A 150 -26.03 1.10 17.06
N LEU A 151 -27.35 0.95 16.92
CA LEU A 151 -28.30 1.44 17.90
C LEU A 151 -28.05 0.79 19.27
N GLY A 152 -28.09 1.61 20.34
CA GLY A 152 -27.87 1.15 21.70
C GLY A 152 -26.41 0.98 22.14
N VAL A 153 -25.45 1.16 21.24
CA VAL A 153 -24.03 1.11 21.54
C VAL A 153 -23.40 2.49 21.39
N PRO A 154 -22.60 2.99 22.33
CA PRO A 154 -21.88 4.24 22.16
C PRO A 154 -20.80 4.08 21.08
N TYR A 155 -20.63 5.09 20.22
CA TYR A 155 -19.48 5.15 19.33
C TYR A 155 -18.19 5.42 20.14
N GLU A 156 -17.04 5.11 19.58
CA GLU A 156 -15.78 5.25 20.32
C GLU A 156 -15.36 6.71 20.51
N GLY A 157 -15.43 7.51 19.47
CA GLY A 157 -15.03 8.91 19.53
C GLY A 157 -15.08 9.58 18.17
N LYS A 158 -14.77 10.87 18.14
CA LYS A 158 -14.72 11.67 16.91
C LYS A 158 -13.42 12.43 16.83
N ALA A 159 -12.94 12.61 15.62
CA ALA A 159 -11.76 13.43 15.33
C ALA A 159 -12.14 14.60 14.41
N LYS A 160 -11.50 15.74 14.66
CA LYS A 160 -11.44 16.89 13.74
C LYS A 160 -10.02 17.02 13.22
N ILE A 161 -9.89 17.52 12.01
CA ILE A 161 -8.60 17.80 11.38
C ILE A 161 -8.54 19.28 11.02
N GLN A 162 -7.36 19.85 11.17
CA GLN A 162 -6.98 21.17 10.68
C GLN A 162 -5.64 21.03 9.95
N PHE A 163 -5.43 21.82 8.91
CA PHE A 163 -4.18 21.80 8.16
C PHE A 163 -3.45 23.14 8.34
N SER A 164 -2.17 23.05 8.70
CA SER A 164 -1.22 24.13 8.48
C SER A 164 -0.43 23.84 7.21
N HIS A 165 0.11 24.88 6.58
CA HIS A 165 0.87 24.74 5.33
C HIS A 165 2.33 25.09 5.56
N LYS A 166 3.23 24.32 4.95
CA LYS A 166 4.68 24.57 4.97
C LYS A 166 5.24 24.45 3.56
N THR A 167 5.90 25.50 3.10
CA THR A 167 6.64 25.45 1.84
C THR A 167 7.96 24.71 2.04
N VAL A 168 8.23 23.73 1.19
CA VAL A 168 9.49 22.99 1.13
C VAL A 168 10.15 23.30 -0.22
N TYR A 169 11.45 23.54 -0.20
CA TYR A 169 12.26 23.76 -1.39
C TYR A 169 13.12 22.53 -1.66
N PHE A 170 13.16 22.10 -2.89
CA PHE A 170 14.01 21.01 -3.35
C PHE A 170 15.37 21.53 -3.84
N SER A 171 16.32 20.63 -4.07
CA SER A 171 17.67 20.94 -4.53
C SER A 171 17.71 21.62 -5.91
N ASP A 172 16.72 21.32 -6.76
CA ASP A 172 16.52 21.93 -8.08
C ASP A 172 15.84 23.31 -8.03
N LYS A 173 15.66 23.88 -6.83
CA LYS A 173 14.95 25.16 -6.55
C LYS A 173 13.43 25.10 -6.80
N SER A 174 12.87 23.99 -7.18
CA SER A 174 11.41 23.82 -7.20
C SER A 174 10.86 23.88 -5.77
N LYS A 175 9.56 24.16 -5.63
CA LYS A 175 8.90 24.25 -4.33
C LYS A 175 7.63 23.41 -4.32
N ALA A 176 7.32 22.85 -3.15
CA ALA A 176 6.03 22.22 -2.88
C ALA A 176 5.44 22.78 -1.59
N GLU A 177 4.13 22.86 -1.54
CA GLU A 177 3.39 23.23 -0.34
C GLU A 177 2.84 21.97 0.33
N LEU A 178 3.31 21.70 1.55
CA LEU A 178 2.91 20.55 2.33
C LEU A 178 1.78 20.95 3.28
N ALA A 179 0.66 20.25 3.21
CA ALA A 179 -0.41 20.34 4.19
C ALA A 179 -0.09 19.42 5.39
N ILE A 180 0.17 20.02 6.55
CA ILE A 180 0.51 19.30 7.78
C ILE A 180 -0.75 19.16 8.62
N PRO A 181 -1.27 17.94 8.84
CA PRO A 181 -2.48 17.73 9.61
C PRO A 181 -2.23 17.81 11.11
N SER A 182 -3.11 18.47 11.81
CA SER A 182 -3.28 18.38 13.26
C SER A 182 -4.66 17.80 13.59
N TYR A 183 -4.74 17.01 14.65
CA TYR A 183 -5.98 16.33 15.04
C TYR A 183 -6.39 16.71 16.44
N THR A 184 -7.69 16.94 16.62
CA THR A 184 -8.32 17.06 17.94
C THR A 184 -9.38 15.99 18.08
N PHE A 185 -9.43 15.37 19.26
CA PHE A 185 -10.37 14.30 19.57
C PHE A 185 -11.40 14.78 20.57
N HIS A 186 -12.64 14.34 20.38
CA HIS A 186 -13.73 14.71 21.28
C HIS A 186 -14.78 13.59 21.37
N SER A 187 -15.59 13.66 22.41
CA SER A 187 -16.65 12.68 22.66
C SER A 187 -16.12 11.25 22.71
N LEU A 188 -14.99 11.05 23.39
CA LEU A 188 -14.40 9.74 23.64
C LEU A 188 -15.27 9.01 24.68
N SER A 189 -15.92 7.91 24.28
CA SER A 189 -16.91 7.22 25.12
C SER A 189 -16.31 6.27 26.15
N PHE A 190 -15.07 5.84 25.96
CA PHE A 190 -14.41 4.84 26.81
C PHE A 190 -13.20 5.40 27.57
N GLY A 191 -13.20 6.71 27.83
CA GLY A 191 -12.13 7.42 28.51
C GLY A 191 -11.06 8.00 27.56
N PRO A 192 -9.99 8.59 28.09
CA PRO A 192 -8.91 9.13 27.29
C PRO A 192 -8.11 8.03 26.61
N PHE A 193 -7.38 8.38 25.54
CA PHE A 193 -6.33 7.51 25.01
C PHE A 193 -5.24 7.27 26.08
N ASN A 194 -4.58 6.13 25.98
CA ASN A 194 -3.32 5.95 26.71
C ASN A 194 -2.34 7.09 26.33
N PRO A 195 -1.63 7.71 27.29
CA PRO A 195 -0.73 8.84 27.01
C PRO A 195 0.35 8.54 25.96
N GLU A 196 0.75 7.28 25.82
CA GLU A 196 1.74 6.84 24.84
C GLU A 196 1.12 6.49 23.47
N THR A 197 -0.20 6.52 23.34
CA THR A 197 -0.88 6.19 22.07
C THR A 197 -0.50 7.20 21.00
N LYS A 198 0.06 6.69 19.93
CA LYS A 198 0.31 7.41 18.68
C LYS A 198 -0.91 7.26 17.77
N TYR A 199 -1.21 8.31 17.03
CA TYR A 199 -2.33 8.31 16.09
C TYR A 199 -1.89 8.82 14.72
N SER A 200 -2.58 8.35 13.69
CA SER A 200 -2.29 8.72 12.31
C SER A 200 -3.54 8.66 11.45
N GLY A 201 -3.84 9.75 10.77
CA GLY A 201 -4.90 9.77 9.75
C GLY A 201 -4.46 8.98 8.52
N ARG A 202 -5.30 8.03 8.10
CA ARG A 202 -5.08 7.20 6.92
C ARG A 202 -6.20 7.38 5.91
N VAL A 203 -5.87 7.94 4.78
CA VAL A 203 -6.77 8.01 3.63
C VAL A 203 -6.87 6.63 3.00
N ALA A 204 -8.06 6.22 2.61
CA ALA A 204 -8.28 4.93 1.96
C ALA A 204 -7.42 4.82 0.69
N PRO A 205 -6.54 3.81 0.57
CA PRO A 205 -5.70 3.60 -0.61
C PRO A 205 -6.53 3.16 -1.81
N ALA A 206 -5.93 3.18 -2.99
CA ALA A 206 -6.52 2.57 -4.18
C ALA A 206 -6.73 1.06 -3.97
N VAL A 207 -7.79 0.52 -4.56
CA VAL A 207 -8.13 -0.92 -4.48
C VAL A 207 -8.17 -1.57 -5.86
N PHE A 208 -7.98 -0.81 -6.94
CA PHE A 208 -7.82 -1.36 -8.28
C PHE A 208 -6.41 -1.95 -8.47
N GLY A 209 -6.28 -2.91 -9.38
CA GLY A 209 -5.00 -3.54 -9.72
C GLY A 209 -4.47 -4.56 -8.69
N LEU A 210 -5.16 -4.80 -7.58
CA LEU A 210 -4.70 -5.74 -6.53
C LEU A 210 -4.56 -7.17 -7.05
N GLY A 211 -5.41 -7.61 -7.98
CA GLY A 211 -5.29 -8.93 -8.59
C GLY A 211 -4.02 -9.12 -9.42
N LEU A 212 -3.46 -8.05 -9.99
CA LEU A 212 -2.16 -8.10 -10.66
C LEU A 212 -1.02 -8.27 -9.65
N ILE A 213 -1.11 -7.61 -8.50
CA ILE A 213 -0.15 -7.78 -7.39
C ILE A 213 -0.25 -9.21 -6.84
N GLU A 214 -1.47 -9.76 -6.71
CA GLU A 214 -1.70 -11.12 -6.26
C GLU A 214 -1.08 -12.16 -7.21
N ALA A 215 -1.08 -11.89 -8.51
CA ALA A 215 -0.53 -12.79 -9.53
C ALA A 215 1.02 -12.85 -9.54
N ILE A 216 1.72 -11.90 -8.90
CA ILE A 216 3.18 -11.94 -8.79
C ILE A 216 3.58 -13.15 -7.94
N LYS A 217 4.51 -13.96 -8.43
CA LYS A 217 5.00 -15.12 -7.69
C LYS A 217 5.74 -14.68 -6.42
N GLU A 218 5.62 -15.47 -5.37
CA GLU A 218 6.29 -15.20 -4.08
C GLU A 218 7.81 -15.12 -4.23
N GLU A 219 8.36 -16.01 -5.04
CA GLU A 219 9.79 -16.06 -5.36
C GLU A 219 10.31 -14.77 -5.97
N ASP A 220 9.51 -14.13 -6.85
CA ASP A 220 9.89 -12.88 -7.50
C ASP A 220 9.87 -11.70 -6.52
N ILE A 221 9.03 -11.74 -5.49
CA ILE A 221 9.02 -10.73 -4.43
C ILE A 221 10.23 -10.92 -3.51
N ILE A 222 10.48 -12.16 -3.07
CA ILE A 222 11.60 -12.50 -2.18
C ILE A 222 12.94 -12.23 -2.85
N LYS A 223 13.06 -12.49 -4.15
CA LYS A 223 14.28 -12.21 -4.92
C LYS A 223 14.72 -10.74 -4.86
N ASN A 224 13.78 -9.82 -4.60
CA ASN A 224 14.07 -8.40 -4.46
C ASN A 224 14.43 -8.00 -3.01
N GLU A 225 14.65 -8.97 -2.10
CA GLU A 225 15.20 -8.64 -0.79
C GLU A 225 16.64 -8.17 -0.93
N ASP A 226 16.93 -7.06 -0.28
CA ASP A 226 18.27 -6.54 -0.11
C ASP A 226 18.51 -6.13 1.35
N THR A 227 18.68 -7.13 2.20
CA THR A 227 18.82 -6.92 3.65
C THR A 227 20.19 -6.39 4.06
N LEU A 228 21.18 -6.52 3.18
CA LEU A 228 22.58 -6.19 3.43
C LEU A 228 23.06 -4.98 2.60
N ASP A 229 22.15 -4.33 1.86
CA ASP A 229 22.51 -3.24 0.95
C ASP A 229 23.67 -3.63 0.00
N ILE A 230 23.45 -4.72 -0.76
CA ILE A 230 24.49 -5.34 -1.59
C ILE A 230 24.91 -4.41 -2.74
N ASP A 231 23.99 -3.60 -3.23
CA ASP A 231 24.23 -2.63 -4.31
C ASP A 231 24.75 -1.28 -3.82
N ASN A 232 24.84 -1.08 -2.50
CA ASN A 232 25.35 0.12 -1.82
C ASN A 232 24.57 1.41 -2.18
N ASP A 233 23.28 1.31 -2.38
CA ASP A 233 22.40 2.47 -2.62
C ASP A 233 21.85 3.10 -1.31
N ASN A 234 22.19 2.53 -0.16
CA ASN A 234 21.74 2.87 1.18
C ASN A 234 20.24 2.59 1.42
N ILE A 235 19.65 1.68 0.65
CA ILE A 235 18.26 1.25 0.81
C ILE A 235 18.23 -0.26 1.05
N THR A 236 17.84 -0.68 2.25
CA THR A 236 17.65 -2.10 2.54
C THR A 236 16.20 -2.50 2.32
N GLY A 237 15.97 -3.66 1.70
CA GLY A 237 14.66 -4.26 1.47
C GLY A 237 14.48 -5.57 2.23
N ARG A 238 13.33 -5.76 2.87
CA ARG A 238 12.98 -7.00 3.58
C ARG A 238 11.56 -7.41 3.26
N ALA A 239 11.35 -8.69 2.96
CA ALA A 239 10.01 -9.25 2.84
C ALA A 239 9.29 -9.20 4.19
N ASN A 240 8.04 -8.78 4.19
CA ASN A 240 7.24 -8.71 5.40
C ASN A 240 6.38 -9.96 5.53
N TYR A 241 6.62 -10.76 6.55
CA TYR A 241 5.80 -11.93 6.85
C TYR A 241 4.80 -11.61 7.94
N ILE A 242 3.54 -11.95 7.70
CA ILE A 242 2.42 -11.62 8.57
C ILE A 242 1.63 -12.88 8.95
N MET A 243 0.96 -12.82 10.09
CA MET A 243 -0.05 -13.83 10.46
C MET A 243 -1.34 -13.54 9.69
N ASP A 244 -1.72 -14.43 8.77
CA ASP A 244 -3.01 -14.39 8.12
C ASP A 244 -4.09 -14.93 9.07
N VAL A 245 -5.03 -14.06 9.44
CA VAL A 245 -6.05 -14.40 10.46
C VAL A 245 -6.99 -15.52 10.01
N PRO A 246 -7.48 -15.55 8.76
CA PRO A 246 -8.32 -16.63 8.28
C PRO A 246 -7.64 -17.99 8.27
N SER A 247 -6.45 -18.10 7.71
CA SER A 247 -5.74 -19.38 7.58
C SER A 247 -4.92 -19.76 8.81
N LYS A 248 -4.68 -18.82 9.74
CA LYS A 248 -3.79 -18.95 10.90
C LYS A 248 -2.36 -19.37 10.53
N LYS A 249 -1.90 -18.97 9.35
CA LYS A 249 -0.54 -19.25 8.85
C LYS A 249 0.24 -17.96 8.68
N THR A 250 1.56 -18.08 8.77
CA THR A 250 2.45 -17.00 8.36
C THR A 250 2.51 -16.98 6.83
N VAL A 251 2.22 -15.83 6.23
CA VAL A 251 2.20 -15.60 4.78
C VAL A 251 2.97 -14.35 4.43
N LEU A 252 3.42 -14.25 3.18
CA LEU A 252 4.06 -13.05 2.67
C LEU A 252 3.03 -11.92 2.56
N GLY A 253 3.32 -10.79 3.21
CA GLY A 253 2.49 -9.59 3.12
C GLY A 253 2.66 -8.90 1.78
N ARG A 254 1.54 -8.65 1.08
CA ARG A 254 1.51 -8.04 -0.26
C ARG A 254 0.71 -6.76 -0.30
N PHE A 255 -0.33 -6.67 0.54
CA PHE A 255 -1.34 -5.63 0.47
C PHE A 255 -1.30 -4.71 1.69
N GLY A 256 -1.94 -3.55 1.53
CA GLY A 256 -2.01 -2.53 2.55
C GLY A 256 -0.70 -1.74 2.72
N TRP A 257 -0.66 -0.89 3.72
CA TRP A 257 0.53 -0.13 4.04
C TRP A 257 1.63 -1.07 4.56
N LYS A 258 2.81 -1.02 3.92
CA LYS A 258 3.99 -1.84 4.28
C LYS A 258 3.72 -3.35 4.20
N GLY A 259 2.87 -3.81 3.28
CA GLY A 259 2.60 -5.24 3.12
C GLY A 259 2.06 -5.89 4.40
N THR A 260 1.15 -5.25 5.11
CA THR A 260 0.58 -5.75 6.37
C THR A 260 -0.64 -6.65 6.18
N ARG A 261 -0.93 -7.05 4.94
CA ARG A 261 -2.00 -7.99 4.57
C ARG A 261 -1.47 -9.01 3.57
N GLY A 262 -1.86 -10.27 3.72
CA GLY A 262 -1.54 -11.35 2.81
C GLY A 262 -2.54 -11.50 1.66
#